data_c02adfea2addde8eb0da55936b808f46
#
_entry.id   c02adfea2addde8eb0da55936b808f46
#
_cell.length_a   1.000
_cell.length_b   1.000
_cell.length_c   1.000
_cell.angle_alpha   90.00
_cell.angle_beta   90.00
_cell.angle_gamma   90.00
#
_symmetry.space_group_name_H-M   'P 1'
#
loop_
_entity.id
_entity.type
_entity.pdbx_description
1 polymer ?
#
loop_
_entity_poly.entity_id
_entity_poly.type
_entity_poly.pdbx_seq_one_letter_code
_entity_poly.pdbx_strand_id
1 'polypeptide(L)'
;MGMCFGVRDAIELAHERSAAGPVTVLGDLVHNEAVLSDLRARGVLIRHDPADVPTRDVVITAHGASDRRIAGLKASGLQVFEATCPLVHRAHQALRRLVAAGFHPVVIGQADHVEVRGLTEDHPGCEVVLSEEEVDRLPERPRYGVVSQTTQPVSRVRQLVDRLAARFPASEVRWTDTVCQPTKDRQTAAEALAGRCDVVLVVGGAHSNNTRRLVDTCRSRCGRVHWLQSAADLDPAWVREGDTVGITAGTSTPDSVIDGVEAALRAMSCRSRSEARSQPPSETRAKAA
;
A
#
# COMPACT_ATOMS: atom_id res chain seq x y z
N MET A 1 -5.07 8.72 10.88
CA MET A 1 -4.04 8.10 10.00
C MET A 1 -3.83 6.68 10.53
N GLY A 2 -2.83 5.96 10.09
CA GLY A 2 -2.48 4.64 10.60
C GLY A 2 -3.14 3.49 9.85
N MET A 3 -3.13 2.30 10.45
CA MET A 3 -3.59 1.06 9.81
C MET A 3 -5.07 1.08 9.47
N CYS A 4 -5.42 0.58 8.26
CA CYS A 4 -6.81 0.30 7.93
C CYS A 4 -7.32 -0.95 8.67
N PHE A 5 -8.65 -1.16 8.67
CA PHE A 5 -9.27 -2.28 9.37
C PHE A 5 -8.74 -3.64 8.88
N GLY A 6 -8.64 -3.85 7.55
CA GLY A 6 -8.18 -5.14 6.99
C GLY A 6 -6.73 -5.48 7.35
N VAL A 7 -5.88 -4.47 7.59
CA VAL A 7 -4.52 -4.68 8.12
C VAL A 7 -4.57 -5.05 9.60
N ARG A 8 -5.40 -4.38 10.41
CA ARG A 8 -5.54 -4.69 11.85
C ARG A 8 -6.07 -6.10 12.06
N ASP A 9 -7.14 -6.47 11.35
CA ASP A 9 -7.75 -7.81 11.42
C ASP A 9 -6.73 -8.90 11.06
N ALA A 10 -5.89 -8.66 10.05
CA ALA A 10 -4.85 -9.61 9.64
C ALA A 10 -3.77 -9.78 10.73
N ILE A 11 -3.35 -8.69 11.38
CA ILE A 11 -2.37 -8.71 12.46
C ILE A 11 -2.96 -9.43 13.68
N GLU A 12 -4.21 -9.12 14.03
CA GLU A 12 -4.92 -9.75 15.14
C GLU A 12 -5.02 -11.26 14.96
N LEU A 13 -5.44 -11.72 13.79
CA LEU A 13 -5.47 -13.15 13.46
C LEU A 13 -4.10 -13.81 13.59
N ALA A 14 -3.04 -13.17 13.11
CA ALA A 14 -1.68 -13.72 13.22
C ALA A 14 -1.22 -13.80 14.69
N HIS A 15 -1.56 -12.81 15.52
CA HIS A 15 -1.28 -12.83 16.97
C HIS A 15 -2.07 -13.93 17.68
N GLU A 16 -3.37 -14.08 17.41
CA GLU A 16 -4.19 -15.16 17.97
C GLU A 16 -3.63 -16.54 17.63
N ARG A 17 -3.23 -16.75 16.37
CA ARG A 17 -2.66 -18.03 15.96
C ARG A 17 -1.31 -18.30 16.59
N SER A 18 -0.44 -17.30 16.71
CA SER A 18 0.86 -17.45 17.39
C SER A 18 0.73 -17.74 18.89
N ALA A 19 -0.29 -17.21 19.54
CA ALA A 19 -0.59 -17.52 20.94
C ALA A 19 -1.14 -18.95 21.13
N ALA A 20 -1.79 -19.52 20.10
CA ALA A 20 -2.32 -20.88 20.13
C ALA A 20 -1.26 -21.95 19.81
N GLY A 21 -0.20 -21.60 19.10
CA GLY A 21 0.88 -22.54 18.75
C GLY A 21 1.78 -22.06 17.60
N PRO A 22 2.69 -22.91 17.13
CA PRO A 22 3.59 -22.57 16.03
C PRO A 22 2.81 -22.31 14.74
N VAL A 23 3.05 -21.14 14.13
CA VAL A 23 2.34 -20.69 12.92
C VAL A 23 3.32 -20.09 11.91
N THR A 24 3.04 -20.32 10.63
CA THR A 24 3.75 -19.70 9.52
C THR A 24 2.83 -18.78 8.75
N VAL A 25 3.25 -17.54 8.51
CA VAL A 25 2.63 -16.64 7.54
C VAL A 25 3.28 -16.87 6.18
N LEU A 26 2.48 -17.13 5.16
CA LEU A 26 2.95 -17.38 3.80
C LEU A 26 3.05 -16.09 2.98
N GLY A 27 4.20 -15.47 3.04
CA GLY A 27 4.51 -14.14 2.51
C GLY A 27 4.55 -13.06 3.60
N ASP A 28 4.71 -11.80 3.20
CA ASP A 28 4.62 -10.69 4.13
C ASP A 28 3.16 -10.45 4.49
N LEU A 29 2.78 -10.59 5.77
CA LEU A 29 1.41 -10.41 6.23
C LEU A 29 0.84 -9.09 5.74
N VAL A 30 1.64 -8.04 5.85
CA VAL A 30 1.44 -6.70 5.30
C VAL A 30 2.80 -6.13 4.90
N HIS A 31 2.85 -5.18 3.99
CA HIS A 31 4.11 -4.56 3.56
C HIS A 31 4.55 -3.45 4.53
N ASN A 32 4.93 -3.86 5.75
CA ASN A 32 5.48 -2.96 6.78
C ASN A 32 6.44 -3.72 7.70
N GLU A 33 7.72 -3.34 7.72
CA GLU A 33 8.75 -4.06 8.46
C GLU A 33 8.57 -3.99 9.97
N ALA A 34 8.03 -2.91 10.52
CA ALA A 34 7.75 -2.82 11.95
C ALA A 34 6.73 -3.90 12.38
N VAL A 35 5.71 -4.16 11.54
CA VAL A 35 4.74 -5.24 11.78
C VAL A 35 5.40 -6.61 11.65
N LEU A 36 6.20 -6.83 10.60
CA LEU A 36 6.86 -8.12 10.38
C LEU A 36 7.85 -8.43 11.50
N SER A 37 8.56 -7.42 12.02
CA SER A 37 9.48 -7.56 13.15
C SER A 37 8.74 -7.91 14.45
N ASP A 38 7.58 -7.29 14.73
CA ASP A 38 6.75 -7.66 15.89
C ASP A 38 6.26 -9.12 15.79
N LEU A 39 5.80 -9.53 14.62
CA LEU A 39 5.37 -10.92 14.39
C LEU A 39 6.53 -11.91 14.61
N ARG A 40 7.74 -11.64 14.07
CA ARG A 40 8.91 -12.48 14.30
C ARG A 40 9.30 -12.54 15.77
N ALA A 41 9.23 -11.42 16.49
CA ALA A 41 9.51 -11.36 17.95
C ALA A 41 8.52 -12.23 18.75
N ARG A 42 7.30 -12.45 18.25
CA ARG A 42 6.27 -13.33 18.83
C ARG A 42 6.40 -14.80 18.36
N GLY A 43 7.46 -15.14 17.61
CA GLY A 43 7.70 -16.50 17.14
C GLY A 43 6.93 -16.89 15.87
N VAL A 44 6.28 -15.95 15.20
CA VAL A 44 5.64 -16.19 13.89
C VAL A 44 6.73 -16.40 12.84
N LEU A 45 6.65 -17.51 12.13
CA LEU A 45 7.54 -17.78 11.00
C LEU A 45 6.99 -17.12 9.73
N ILE A 46 7.86 -16.50 8.94
CA ILE A 46 7.49 -15.92 7.65
C ILE A 46 8.23 -16.73 6.57
N ARG A 47 7.48 -17.27 5.62
CA ARG A 47 8.01 -18.05 4.48
C ARG A 47 7.31 -17.59 3.20
N HIS A 48 8.05 -17.58 2.10
CA HIS A 48 7.51 -17.15 0.80
C HIS A 48 7.17 -18.33 -0.12
N ASP A 49 7.82 -19.47 0.09
CA ASP A 49 7.53 -20.71 -0.62
C ASP A 49 6.68 -21.66 0.25
N PRO A 50 5.55 -22.17 -0.27
CA PRO A 50 4.77 -23.20 0.42
C PRO A 50 5.57 -24.45 0.80
N ALA A 51 6.59 -24.80 0.03
CA ALA A 51 7.45 -25.96 0.31
C ALA A 51 8.30 -25.79 1.58
N ASP A 52 8.56 -24.53 1.99
CA ASP A 52 9.38 -24.20 3.15
C ASP A 52 8.54 -24.01 4.44
N VAL A 53 7.25 -24.31 4.41
CA VAL A 53 6.36 -24.18 5.59
C VAL A 53 6.59 -25.31 6.58
N PRO A 54 7.17 -25.04 7.77
CA PRO A 54 7.50 -26.11 8.72
C PRO A 54 6.39 -26.39 9.74
N THR A 55 5.33 -25.56 9.76
CA THR A 55 4.23 -25.67 10.73
C THR A 55 2.98 -26.24 10.07
N ARG A 56 2.10 -26.85 10.90
CA ARG A 56 0.79 -27.29 10.42
C ARG A 56 -0.13 -26.12 10.10
N ASP A 57 -0.07 -25.08 10.93
CA ASP A 57 -0.91 -23.90 10.81
C ASP A 57 -0.22 -22.86 9.90
N VAL A 58 -0.97 -22.42 8.88
CA VAL A 58 -0.51 -21.44 7.89
C VAL A 58 -1.51 -20.29 7.80
N VAL A 59 -1.01 -19.07 7.83
CA VAL A 59 -1.81 -17.85 7.64
C VAL A 59 -1.55 -17.28 6.23
N ILE A 60 -2.62 -17.10 5.46
CA ILE A 60 -2.60 -16.32 4.21
C ILE A 60 -2.60 -14.84 4.56
N THR A 61 -1.82 -14.05 3.84
CA THR A 61 -1.62 -12.61 4.11
C THR A 61 -2.88 -11.77 3.87
N ALA A 62 -2.88 -10.52 4.32
CA ALA A 62 -3.94 -9.54 4.06
C ALA A 62 -4.20 -9.31 2.56
N HIS A 63 -3.20 -9.59 1.70
CA HIS A 63 -3.27 -9.44 0.25
C HIS A 63 -4.02 -10.59 -0.45
N GLY A 64 -4.33 -11.67 0.27
CA GLY A 64 -5.01 -12.84 -0.27
C GLY A 64 -4.10 -13.77 -1.08
N ALA A 65 -4.71 -14.83 -1.57
CA ALA A 65 -4.13 -15.79 -2.49
C ALA A 65 -5.22 -16.33 -3.42
N SER A 66 -4.82 -17.01 -4.50
CA SER A 66 -5.76 -17.71 -5.39
C SER A 66 -6.47 -18.87 -4.67
N ASP A 67 -7.71 -19.19 -5.08
CA ASP A 67 -8.46 -20.33 -4.57
C ASP A 67 -7.66 -21.63 -4.81
N ARG A 68 -6.99 -21.73 -5.98
CA ARG A 68 -6.13 -22.88 -6.33
C ARG A 68 -4.96 -23.02 -5.36
N ARG A 69 -4.32 -21.93 -4.97
CA ARG A 69 -3.20 -21.96 -4.00
C ARG A 69 -3.66 -22.37 -2.62
N ILE A 70 -4.78 -21.81 -2.16
CA ILE A 70 -5.41 -22.18 -0.87
C ILE A 70 -5.80 -23.64 -0.86
N ALA A 71 -6.44 -24.15 -1.93
CA ALA A 71 -6.80 -25.55 -2.07
C ALA A 71 -5.58 -26.48 -2.06
N GLY A 72 -4.48 -26.08 -2.74
CA GLY A 72 -3.24 -26.83 -2.74
C GLY A 72 -2.61 -26.96 -1.34
N LEU A 73 -2.60 -25.87 -0.56
CA LEU A 73 -2.12 -25.88 0.83
C LEU A 73 -2.97 -26.82 1.71
N LYS A 74 -4.29 -26.76 1.59
CA LYS A 74 -5.21 -27.67 2.31
C LYS A 74 -4.98 -29.12 1.91
N ALA A 75 -4.80 -29.40 0.63
CA ALA A 75 -4.55 -30.74 0.11
C ALA A 75 -3.19 -31.33 0.58
N SER A 76 -2.19 -30.47 0.87
CA SER A 76 -0.91 -30.91 1.48
C SER A 76 -0.99 -31.12 3.00
N GLY A 77 -2.19 -31.06 3.60
CA GLY A 77 -2.43 -31.34 5.03
C GLY A 77 -2.24 -30.14 5.95
N LEU A 78 -2.04 -28.94 5.41
CA LEU A 78 -1.90 -27.72 6.19
C LEU A 78 -3.27 -27.21 6.64
N GLN A 79 -3.33 -26.65 7.85
CA GLN A 79 -4.49 -25.93 8.35
C GLN A 79 -4.36 -24.45 7.96
N VAL A 80 -5.19 -24.01 7.01
CA VAL A 80 -5.09 -22.68 6.42
C VAL A 80 -6.04 -21.70 7.11
N PHE A 81 -5.51 -20.63 7.62
CA PHE A 81 -6.22 -19.47 8.17
C PHE A 81 -6.07 -18.30 7.22
N GLU A 82 -7.18 -17.68 6.84
CA GLU A 82 -7.19 -16.60 5.86
C GLU A 82 -7.28 -15.23 6.54
N ALA A 83 -6.17 -14.49 6.54
CA ALA A 83 -6.12 -13.09 6.95
C ALA A 83 -6.46 -12.13 5.80
N THR A 84 -6.98 -12.65 4.70
CA THR A 84 -7.31 -11.87 3.50
C THR A 84 -8.30 -10.76 3.82
N CYS A 85 -7.96 -9.53 3.48
CA CYS A 85 -8.85 -8.38 3.65
C CYS A 85 -10.18 -8.60 2.92
N PRO A 86 -11.35 -8.33 3.54
CA PRO A 86 -12.65 -8.47 2.89
C PRO A 86 -12.78 -7.68 1.57
N LEU A 87 -12.05 -6.55 1.43
CA LEU A 87 -12.06 -5.76 0.21
C LEU A 87 -11.24 -6.42 -0.92
N VAL A 88 -10.22 -7.22 -0.58
CA VAL A 88 -9.51 -8.07 -1.55
C VAL A 88 -10.41 -9.23 -1.98
N HIS A 89 -11.12 -9.88 -1.05
CA HIS A 89 -12.13 -10.89 -1.42
C HIS A 89 -13.20 -10.33 -2.37
N ARG A 90 -13.63 -9.06 -2.17
CA ARG A 90 -14.56 -8.39 -3.09
C ARG A 90 -13.98 -8.25 -4.49
N ALA A 91 -12.67 -7.97 -4.63
CA ALA A 91 -12.01 -7.88 -5.93
C ALA A 91 -11.98 -9.26 -6.63
N HIS A 92 -11.65 -10.34 -5.90
CA HIS A 92 -11.74 -11.71 -6.43
C HIS A 92 -13.15 -12.06 -6.90
N GLN A 93 -14.17 -11.77 -6.08
CA GLN A 93 -15.56 -12.01 -6.44
C GLN A 93 -16.02 -11.22 -7.68
N ALA A 94 -15.58 -9.95 -7.79
CA ALA A 94 -15.90 -9.13 -8.95
C ALA A 94 -15.31 -9.72 -10.22
N LEU A 95 -14.02 -10.10 -10.20
CA LEU A 95 -13.37 -10.72 -11.34
C LEU A 95 -14.04 -12.06 -11.74
N ARG A 96 -14.32 -12.92 -10.77
CA ARG A 96 -15.06 -14.19 -11.02
C ARG A 96 -16.41 -13.97 -11.68
N ARG A 97 -17.19 -12.96 -11.23
CA ARG A 97 -18.49 -12.64 -11.83
C ARG A 97 -18.36 -12.16 -13.28
N LEU A 98 -17.35 -11.34 -13.57
CA LEU A 98 -17.08 -10.87 -14.94
C LEU A 98 -16.71 -12.04 -15.85
N VAL A 99 -15.81 -12.91 -15.42
CA VAL A 99 -15.42 -14.11 -16.17
C VAL A 99 -16.59 -15.05 -16.38
N ALA A 100 -17.40 -15.33 -15.35
CA ALA A 100 -18.61 -16.16 -15.46
C ALA A 100 -19.65 -15.56 -16.42
N ALA A 101 -19.68 -14.23 -16.58
CA ALA A 101 -20.53 -13.53 -17.53
C ALA A 101 -19.92 -13.48 -18.96
N GLY A 102 -18.80 -14.17 -19.20
CA GLY A 102 -18.15 -14.27 -20.52
C GLY A 102 -17.28 -13.08 -20.91
N PHE A 103 -16.83 -12.28 -19.94
CA PHE A 103 -15.88 -11.19 -20.18
C PHE A 103 -14.44 -11.72 -20.09
N HIS A 104 -13.59 -11.24 -21.01
CA HIS A 104 -12.15 -11.47 -20.92
C HIS A 104 -11.57 -10.68 -19.73
N PRO A 105 -10.88 -11.34 -18.78
CA PRO A 105 -10.44 -10.69 -17.56
C PRO A 105 -9.24 -9.79 -17.79
N VAL A 106 -9.30 -8.57 -17.25
CA VAL A 106 -8.20 -7.60 -17.20
C VAL A 106 -8.07 -7.07 -15.78
N VAL A 107 -6.85 -7.11 -15.23
CA VAL A 107 -6.52 -6.55 -13.91
C VAL A 107 -5.63 -5.33 -14.10
N ILE A 108 -6.08 -4.17 -13.64
CA ILE A 108 -5.25 -2.97 -13.58
C ILE A 108 -4.46 -2.98 -12.28
N GLY A 109 -3.15 -3.29 -12.37
CA GLY A 109 -2.30 -3.43 -11.19
C GLY A 109 -0.87 -3.81 -11.53
N GLN A 110 -0.03 -3.90 -10.50
CA GLN A 110 1.36 -4.30 -10.61
C GLN A 110 1.44 -5.83 -10.71
N ALA A 111 1.90 -6.37 -11.83
CA ALA A 111 1.85 -7.81 -12.15
C ALA A 111 2.56 -8.71 -11.13
N ASP A 112 3.69 -8.27 -10.57
CA ASP A 112 4.48 -9.00 -9.57
C ASP A 112 3.95 -8.83 -8.13
N HIS A 113 2.95 -7.97 -7.90
CA HIS A 113 2.36 -7.79 -6.58
C HIS A 113 1.54 -9.03 -6.16
N VAL A 114 1.67 -9.43 -4.88
CA VAL A 114 1.00 -10.62 -4.33
C VAL A 114 -0.51 -10.62 -4.53
N GLU A 115 -1.19 -9.48 -4.33
CA GLU A 115 -2.62 -9.33 -4.57
C GLU A 115 -3.01 -9.58 -6.03
N VAL A 116 -2.24 -9.01 -6.98
CA VAL A 116 -2.51 -9.18 -8.43
C VAL A 116 -2.28 -10.62 -8.85
N ARG A 117 -1.21 -11.26 -8.39
CA ARG A 117 -0.98 -12.70 -8.61
C ARG A 117 -2.13 -13.55 -8.07
N GLY A 118 -2.60 -13.25 -6.84
CA GLY A 118 -3.74 -13.92 -6.26
C GLY A 118 -5.00 -13.81 -7.13
N LEU A 119 -5.27 -12.60 -7.66
CA LEU A 119 -6.40 -12.35 -8.57
C LEU A 119 -6.29 -13.12 -9.88
N THR A 120 -5.09 -13.22 -10.46
CA THR A 120 -4.90 -13.72 -11.84
C THR A 120 -4.66 -15.22 -11.91
N GLU A 121 -4.10 -15.86 -10.89
CA GLU A 121 -3.76 -17.29 -10.90
C GLU A 121 -4.96 -18.22 -11.14
N ASP A 122 -6.16 -17.83 -10.73
CA ASP A 122 -7.39 -18.61 -10.94
C ASP A 122 -8.01 -18.39 -12.33
N HIS A 123 -7.49 -17.45 -13.11
CA HIS A 123 -8.05 -17.04 -14.41
C HIS A 123 -6.98 -17.11 -15.52
N PRO A 124 -6.73 -18.30 -16.11
CA PRO A 124 -5.78 -18.45 -17.21
C PRO A 124 -6.11 -17.49 -18.37
N GLY A 125 -5.11 -16.78 -18.85
CA GLY A 125 -5.27 -15.77 -19.90
C GLY A 125 -5.75 -14.40 -19.39
N CYS A 126 -5.81 -14.19 -18.06
CA CYS A 126 -6.05 -12.85 -17.49
C CYS A 126 -4.88 -11.91 -17.86
N GLU A 127 -5.22 -10.76 -18.44
CA GLU A 127 -4.26 -9.72 -18.77
C GLU A 127 -4.05 -8.79 -17.57
N VAL A 128 -2.80 -8.35 -17.39
CA VAL A 128 -2.45 -7.35 -16.36
C VAL A 128 -1.87 -6.13 -17.04
N VAL A 129 -2.40 -4.95 -16.72
CA VAL A 129 -1.95 -3.68 -17.30
C VAL A 129 -1.80 -2.61 -16.21
N LEU A 130 -0.82 -1.73 -16.38
CA LEU A 130 -0.58 -0.60 -15.49
C LEU A 130 -0.21 0.69 -16.27
N SER A 131 -0.03 0.60 -17.59
CA SER A 131 0.26 1.72 -18.47
C SER A 131 -0.64 1.73 -19.70
N GLU A 132 -0.69 2.87 -20.40
CA GLU A 132 -1.45 3.00 -21.64
C GLU A 132 -0.83 2.14 -22.74
N GLU A 133 0.50 2.04 -22.79
CA GLU A 133 1.23 1.21 -23.74
C GLU A 133 0.91 -0.29 -23.55
N GLU A 134 0.68 -0.72 -22.31
CA GLU A 134 0.25 -2.10 -22.03
C GLU A 134 -1.19 -2.31 -22.47
N VAL A 135 -2.08 -1.34 -22.27
CA VAL A 135 -3.46 -1.38 -22.82
C VAL A 135 -3.44 -1.45 -24.34
N ASP A 136 -2.57 -0.68 -25.01
CA ASP A 136 -2.47 -0.65 -26.47
C ASP A 136 -1.98 -1.98 -27.08
N ARG A 137 -1.27 -2.80 -26.30
CA ARG A 137 -0.80 -4.14 -26.71
C ARG A 137 -1.82 -5.24 -26.49
N LEU A 138 -2.92 -4.96 -25.80
CA LEU A 138 -3.96 -5.98 -25.59
C LEU A 138 -4.54 -6.47 -26.92
N PRO A 139 -4.80 -7.77 -27.07
CA PRO A 139 -5.48 -8.30 -28.24
C PRO A 139 -6.95 -7.87 -28.22
N GLU A 140 -7.52 -7.60 -29.40
CA GLU A 140 -8.95 -7.30 -29.48
C GLU A 140 -9.81 -8.46 -29.01
N ARG A 141 -10.80 -8.16 -28.18
CA ARG A 141 -11.78 -9.11 -27.63
C ARG A 141 -13.17 -8.49 -27.71
N PRO A 142 -14.23 -9.28 -27.90
CA PRO A 142 -15.59 -8.75 -27.91
C PRO A 142 -16.02 -8.09 -26.59
N ARG A 143 -15.48 -8.59 -25.45
CA ARG A 143 -15.89 -8.17 -24.11
C ARG A 143 -14.71 -8.18 -23.16
N TYR A 144 -14.48 -7.07 -22.44
CA TYR A 144 -13.45 -6.94 -21.42
C TYR A 144 -14.10 -6.72 -20.04
N GLY A 145 -13.74 -7.55 -19.08
CA GLY A 145 -14.13 -7.40 -17.68
C GLY A 145 -12.95 -6.88 -16.85
N VAL A 146 -13.05 -5.64 -16.38
CA VAL A 146 -11.94 -4.95 -15.75
C VAL A 146 -12.15 -4.84 -14.24
N VAL A 147 -11.15 -5.24 -13.46
CA VAL A 147 -11.00 -4.93 -12.04
C VAL A 147 -9.63 -4.29 -11.80
N SER A 148 -9.40 -3.79 -10.59
CA SER A 148 -8.10 -3.22 -10.24
C SER A 148 -7.57 -3.78 -8.92
N GLN A 149 -6.26 -3.76 -8.77
CA GLN A 149 -5.60 -3.90 -7.48
C GLN A 149 -6.18 -2.86 -6.52
N THR A 150 -6.53 -3.26 -5.29
CA THR A 150 -7.31 -2.44 -4.35
C THR A 150 -6.63 -1.15 -3.91
N THR A 151 -5.32 -1.03 -4.14
CA THR A 151 -4.51 0.13 -3.75
C THR A 151 -4.08 1.05 -4.90
N GLN A 152 -4.66 0.87 -6.09
CA GLN A 152 -4.38 1.76 -7.23
C GLN A 152 -5.11 3.12 -7.09
N PRO A 153 -4.55 4.21 -7.64
CA PRO A 153 -5.27 5.48 -7.75
C PRO A 153 -6.50 5.34 -8.68
N VAL A 154 -7.67 5.78 -8.20
CA VAL A 154 -8.93 5.70 -8.99
C VAL A 154 -8.82 6.44 -10.30
N SER A 155 -8.17 7.62 -10.30
CA SER A 155 -7.95 8.42 -11.52
C SER A 155 -7.16 7.63 -12.56
N ARG A 156 -6.10 6.93 -12.13
CA ARG A 156 -5.28 6.08 -13.02
C ARG A 156 -6.07 4.90 -13.56
N VAL A 157 -6.85 4.23 -12.70
CA VAL A 157 -7.70 3.11 -13.13
C VAL A 157 -8.69 3.58 -14.17
N ARG A 158 -9.38 4.70 -13.93
CA ARG A 158 -10.34 5.28 -14.87
C ARG A 158 -9.68 5.62 -16.21
N GLN A 159 -8.53 6.29 -16.18
CA GLN A 159 -7.76 6.62 -17.39
C GLN A 159 -7.47 5.39 -18.24
N LEU A 160 -7.04 4.28 -17.64
CA LEU A 160 -6.73 3.04 -18.36
C LEU A 160 -8.00 2.33 -18.89
N VAL A 161 -9.11 2.40 -18.14
CA VAL A 161 -10.42 1.89 -18.61
C VAL A 161 -10.91 2.71 -19.81
N ASP A 162 -10.83 4.04 -19.74
CA ASP A 162 -11.21 4.93 -20.83
C ASP A 162 -10.31 4.69 -22.07
N ARG A 163 -9.00 4.48 -21.86
CA ARG A 163 -8.07 4.12 -22.94
C ARG A 163 -8.45 2.79 -23.60
N LEU A 164 -8.81 1.78 -22.81
CA LEU A 164 -9.23 0.47 -23.30
C LEU A 164 -10.50 0.60 -24.15
N ALA A 165 -11.49 1.34 -23.68
CA ALA A 165 -12.72 1.58 -24.42
C ALA A 165 -12.49 2.35 -25.72
N ALA A 166 -11.61 3.36 -25.71
CA ALA A 166 -11.24 4.12 -26.89
C ALA A 166 -10.45 3.28 -27.91
N ARG A 167 -9.58 2.38 -27.42
CA ARG A 167 -8.77 1.49 -28.27
C ARG A 167 -9.60 0.44 -28.99
N PHE A 168 -10.67 -0.05 -28.37
CA PHE A 168 -11.54 -1.09 -28.91
C PHE A 168 -13.02 -0.65 -28.86
N PRO A 169 -13.44 0.28 -29.76
CA PRO A 169 -14.78 0.88 -29.69
C PRO A 169 -15.91 -0.11 -30.01
N ALA A 170 -15.61 -1.26 -30.63
CA ALA A 170 -16.59 -2.32 -30.87
C ALA A 170 -16.73 -3.31 -29.69
N SER A 171 -15.87 -3.20 -28.68
CA SER A 171 -15.85 -4.10 -27.52
C SER A 171 -16.74 -3.58 -26.38
N GLU A 172 -17.45 -4.49 -25.71
CA GLU A 172 -18.09 -4.15 -24.44
C GLU A 172 -17.03 -4.11 -23.33
N VAL A 173 -16.77 -2.94 -22.75
CA VAL A 173 -15.88 -2.79 -21.58
C VAL A 173 -16.71 -2.63 -20.32
N ARG A 174 -16.62 -3.60 -19.42
CA ARG A 174 -17.30 -3.55 -18.11
C ARG A 174 -16.28 -3.45 -16.99
N TRP A 175 -16.26 -2.32 -16.32
CA TRP A 175 -15.40 -2.06 -15.16
C TRP A 175 -16.17 -2.20 -13.85
N THR A 176 -15.61 -2.96 -12.91
CA THR A 176 -16.05 -2.99 -11.52
C THR A 176 -15.00 -2.28 -10.66
N ASP A 177 -15.37 -1.18 -10.02
CA ASP A 177 -14.46 -0.43 -9.13
C ASP A 177 -14.15 -1.24 -7.87
N THR A 178 -12.96 -1.80 -7.83
CA THR A 178 -12.41 -2.58 -6.72
C THR A 178 -11.37 -1.84 -5.90
N VAL A 179 -11.08 -0.58 -6.20
CA VAL A 179 -10.24 0.26 -5.34
C VAL A 179 -10.90 0.39 -3.97
N CYS A 180 -10.18 0.05 -2.92
CA CYS A 180 -10.76 0.03 -1.58
C CYS A 180 -11.01 1.43 -1.02
N GLN A 181 -12.09 1.59 -0.22
CA GLN A 181 -12.46 2.87 0.35
C GLN A 181 -11.34 3.49 1.21
N PRO A 182 -10.63 2.73 2.08
CA PRO A 182 -9.49 3.28 2.81
C PRO A 182 -8.39 3.88 1.92
N THR A 183 -8.16 3.31 0.73
CA THR A 183 -7.21 3.88 -0.25
C THR A 183 -7.73 5.18 -0.83
N LYS A 184 -9.01 5.24 -1.23
CA LYS A 184 -9.64 6.45 -1.76
C LYS A 184 -9.60 7.61 -0.77
N ASP A 185 -10.01 7.34 0.46
CA ASP A 185 -10.02 8.34 1.54
C ASP A 185 -8.61 8.85 1.82
N ARG A 186 -7.63 7.94 1.82
CA ARG A 186 -6.23 8.28 2.05
C ARG A 186 -5.65 9.15 0.93
N GLN A 187 -5.94 8.83 -0.31
CA GLN A 187 -5.52 9.61 -1.47
C GLN A 187 -6.12 11.02 -1.44
N THR A 188 -7.43 11.14 -1.21
CA THR A 188 -8.11 12.43 -1.10
C THR A 188 -7.53 13.29 0.05
N ALA A 189 -7.30 12.67 1.21
CA ALA A 189 -6.70 13.37 2.34
C ALA A 189 -5.24 13.81 2.06
N ALA A 190 -4.46 12.98 1.37
CA ALA A 190 -3.09 13.28 0.99
C ALA A 190 -3.01 14.42 -0.04
N GLU A 191 -3.89 14.46 -1.03
CA GLU A 191 -4.00 15.57 -1.99
C GLU A 191 -4.31 16.89 -1.30
N ALA A 192 -5.31 16.89 -0.40
CA ALA A 192 -5.71 18.07 0.35
C ALA A 192 -4.60 18.55 1.31
N LEU A 193 -3.85 17.63 1.91
CA LEU A 193 -2.70 17.94 2.76
C LEU A 193 -1.57 18.56 1.95
N ALA A 194 -1.17 17.90 0.85
CA ALA A 194 -0.06 18.34 0.02
C ALA A 194 -0.25 19.71 -0.61
N GLY A 195 -1.50 20.09 -0.90
CA GLY A 195 -1.85 21.42 -1.40
C GLY A 195 -1.75 22.55 -0.38
N ARG A 196 -1.49 22.25 0.92
CA ARG A 196 -1.44 23.23 2.01
C ARG A 196 -0.11 23.25 2.77
N CYS A 197 0.80 22.35 2.42
CA CYS A 197 2.07 22.17 3.12
C CYS A 197 3.27 22.51 2.23
N ASP A 198 4.30 23.06 2.82
CA ASP A 198 5.59 23.32 2.18
C ASP A 198 6.41 22.04 2.03
N VAL A 199 6.27 21.13 3.00
CA VAL A 199 6.91 19.81 3.04
C VAL A 199 5.88 18.75 3.41
N VAL A 200 5.90 17.61 2.73
CA VAL A 200 5.07 16.45 3.10
C VAL A 200 5.95 15.24 3.40
N LEU A 201 5.75 14.67 4.56
CA LEU A 201 6.35 13.42 4.98
C LEU A 201 5.35 12.28 4.80
N VAL A 202 5.71 11.30 3.96
CA VAL A 202 4.89 10.11 3.71
C VAL A 202 5.52 8.94 4.46
N VAL A 203 4.85 8.47 5.52
CA VAL A 203 5.36 7.40 6.38
C VAL A 203 4.82 6.04 5.94
N GLY A 204 5.70 5.07 5.72
CA GLY A 204 5.27 3.70 5.42
C GLY A 204 6.34 2.82 4.78
N GLY A 205 6.06 1.53 4.70
CA GLY A 205 6.99 0.51 4.24
C GLY A 205 7.41 0.68 2.77
N ALA A 206 8.68 0.37 2.47
CA ALA A 206 9.28 0.51 1.14
C ALA A 206 8.58 -0.36 0.07
N HIS A 207 8.03 -1.51 0.47
CA HIS A 207 7.34 -2.44 -0.44
C HIS A 207 5.84 -2.22 -0.53
N SER A 208 5.29 -1.24 0.22
CA SER A 208 3.86 -0.92 0.21
C SER A 208 3.47 -0.16 -1.07
N ASN A 209 2.66 -0.79 -1.93
CA ASN A 209 2.11 -0.11 -3.11
C ASN A 209 1.28 1.12 -2.71
N ASN A 210 0.45 1.02 -1.65
CA ASN A 210 -0.33 2.15 -1.18
C ASN A 210 0.56 3.34 -0.76
N THR A 211 1.66 3.09 -0.02
CA THR A 211 2.59 4.16 0.37
C THR A 211 3.25 4.81 -0.85
N ARG A 212 3.72 4.01 -1.81
CA ARG A 212 4.29 4.51 -3.06
C ARG A 212 3.32 5.44 -3.80
N ARG A 213 2.05 5.01 -3.94
CA ARG A 213 1.02 5.82 -4.60
C ARG A 213 0.69 7.11 -3.85
N LEU A 214 0.76 7.10 -2.50
CA LEU A 214 0.64 8.34 -1.71
C LEU A 214 1.80 9.31 -1.97
N VAL A 215 3.03 8.80 -2.08
CA VAL A 215 4.19 9.63 -2.46
C VAL A 215 3.95 10.30 -3.81
N ASP A 216 3.53 9.53 -4.82
CA ASP A 216 3.24 10.05 -6.16
C ASP A 216 2.12 11.11 -6.10
N THR A 217 1.04 10.82 -5.36
CA THR A 217 -0.07 11.76 -5.14
C THR A 217 0.39 13.06 -4.49
N CYS A 218 1.19 12.99 -3.44
CA CYS A 218 1.72 14.18 -2.78
C CYS A 218 2.66 14.98 -3.69
N ARG A 219 3.51 14.32 -4.47
CA ARG A 219 4.45 14.97 -5.41
C ARG A 219 3.73 15.75 -6.52
N SER A 220 2.52 15.38 -6.88
CA SER A 220 1.71 16.13 -7.85
C SER A 220 1.22 17.49 -7.32
N ARG A 221 1.30 17.74 -6.02
CA ARG A 221 0.76 18.92 -5.34
C ARG A 221 1.79 19.70 -4.50
N CYS A 222 2.88 19.04 -4.06
CA CYS A 222 3.92 19.59 -3.21
C CYS A 222 5.30 19.30 -3.79
N GLY A 223 6.16 20.31 -3.90
CA GLY A 223 7.51 20.17 -4.47
C GLY A 223 8.50 19.46 -3.54
N ARG A 224 8.24 19.43 -2.22
CA ARG A 224 9.10 18.79 -1.22
C ARG A 224 8.35 17.65 -0.54
N VAL A 225 8.53 16.42 -1.05
CA VAL A 225 7.90 15.22 -0.54
C VAL A 225 8.96 14.18 -0.23
N HIS A 226 9.02 13.74 1.01
CA HIS A 226 9.98 12.76 1.48
C HIS A 226 9.25 11.50 1.99
N TRP A 227 9.78 10.35 1.59
CA TRP A 227 9.30 9.05 2.02
C TRP A 227 10.22 8.48 3.09
N LEU A 228 9.64 8.06 4.21
CA LEU A 228 10.37 7.51 5.34
C LEU A 228 9.63 6.32 5.94
N GLN A 229 10.35 5.35 6.48
CA GLN A 229 9.78 4.18 7.12
C GLN A 229 9.65 4.35 8.65
N SER A 230 10.49 5.22 9.23
CA SER A 230 10.54 5.48 10.66
C SER A 230 11.08 6.88 10.97
N ALA A 231 11.10 7.27 12.24
CA ALA A 231 11.71 8.51 12.70
C ALA A 231 13.24 8.56 12.46
N ALA A 232 13.90 7.40 12.35
CA ALA A 232 15.34 7.34 12.09
C ALA A 232 15.72 7.81 10.67
N ASP A 233 14.78 7.77 9.74
CA ASP A 233 14.99 8.22 8.36
C ASP A 233 14.80 9.73 8.19
N LEU A 234 14.39 10.44 9.26
CA LEU A 234 14.11 11.86 9.20
C LEU A 234 15.40 12.67 9.12
N ASP A 235 15.59 13.37 7.99
CA ASP A 235 16.71 14.28 7.79
C ASP A 235 16.31 15.72 8.17
N PRO A 236 16.99 16.34 9.14
CA PRO A 236 16.77 17.75 9.50
C PRO A 236 16.83 18.72 8.32
N ALA A 237 17.61 18.43 7.29
CA ALA A 237 17.76 19.29 6.12
C ALA A 237 16.48 19.39 5.25
N TRP A 238 15.51 18.49 5.46
CA TRP A 238 14.24 18.53 4.73
C TRP A 238 13.31 19.65 5.18
N VAL A 239 13.47 20.13 6.41
CA VAL A 239 12.56 21.11 7.02
C VAL A 239 13.31 22.41 7.31
N ARG A 240 12.72 23.52 6.90
CA ARG A 240 13.25 24.86 7.13
C ARG A 240 12.41 25.58 8.19
N GLU A 241 12.98 26.61 8.80
CA GLU A 241 12.23 27.48 9.68
C GLU A 241 11.07 28.16 8.91
N GLY A 242 9.88 28.14 9.51
CA GLY A 242 8.66 28.67 8.90
C GLY A 242 7.90 27.68 8.02
N ASP A 243 8.45 26.50 7.70
CA ASP A 243 7.74 25.51 6.90
C ASP A 243 6.50 24.94 7.61
N THR A 244 5.42 24.81 6.87
CA THR A 244 4.27 23.98 7.24
C THR A 244 4.53 22.55 6.81
N VAL A 245 4.72 21.64 7.78
CA VAL A 245 5.03 20.24 7.53
C VAL A 245 3.77 19.38 7.67
N GLY A 246 3.41 18.66 6.61
CA GLY A 246 2.32 17.68 6.62
C GLY A 246 2.85 16.28 6.81
N ILE A 247 2.15 15.45 7.60
CA ILE A 247 2.42 14.03 7.74
C ILE A 247 1.23 13.24 7.19
N THR A 248 1.51 12.28 6.32
CA THR A 248 0.54 11.25 5.90
C THR A 248 1.21 9.88 5.99
N ALA A 249 0.40 8.80 5.99
CA ALA A 249 0.95 7.47 6.16
C ALA A 249 0.20 6.42 5.34
N GLY A 250 0.92 5.38 4.93
CA GLY A 250 0.33 4.21 4.27
C GLY A 250 -0.64 3.45 5.16
N THR A 251 -1.55 2.70 4.54
CA THR A 251 -2.61 1.94 5.24
C THR A 251 -2.10 0.75 6.06
N SER A 252 -0.82 0.40 5.95
CA SER A 252 -0.15 -0.63 6.76
C SER A 252 0.80 -0.07 7.81
N THR A 253 0.82 1.25 8.03
CA THR A 253 1.75 1.91 8.96
C THR A 253 1.17 1.94 10.37
N PRO A 254 1.85 1.40 11.40
CA PRO A 254 1.44 1.49 12.79
C PRO A 254 1.34 2.94 13.28
N ASP A 255 0.38 3.23 14.15
CA ASP A 255 0.23 4.56 14.76
C ASP A 255 1.48 4.95 15.53
N SER A 256 2.13 4.00 16.24
CA SER A 256 3.37 4.23 16.97
C SER A 256 4.55 4.71 16.12
N VAL A 257 4.61 4.27 14.87
CA VAL A 257 5.63 4.74 13.91
C VAL A 257 5.35 6.18 13.48
N ILE A 258 4.07 6.53 13.27
CA ILE A 258 3.65 7.88 12.92
C ILE A 258 3.91 8.84 14.07
N ASP A 259 3.53 8.45 15.28
CA ASP A 259 3.75 9.22 16.51
C ASP A 259 5.25 9.46 16.76
N GLY A 260 6.08 8.45 16.49
CA GLY A 260 7.54 8.58 16.54
C GLY A 260 8.11 9.62 15.58
N VAL A 261 7.60 9.66 14.35
CA VAL A 261 7.99 10.69 13.36
C VAL A 261 7.53 12.08 13.80
N GLU A 262 6.30 12.21 14.29
CA GLU A 262 5.78 13.49 14.80
C GLU A 262 6.60 13.98 16.00
N ALA A 263 6.92 13.11 16.95
CA ALA A 263 7.73 13.46 18.10
C ALA A 263 9.14 13.93 17.72
N ALA A 264 9.79 13.25 16.75
CA ALA A 264 11.09 13.64 16.24
C ALA A 264 11.05 15.02 15.56
N LEU A 265 10.02 15.31 14.76
CA LEU A 265 9.83 16.64 14.15
C LEU A 265 9.67 17.74 15.19
N ARG A 266 8.84 17.51 16.23
CA ARG A 266 8.63 18.46 17.34
C ARG A 266 9.94 18.73 18.07
N ALA A 267 10.75 17.69 18.32
CA ALA A 267 12.06 17.85 18.97
C ALA A 267 13.05 18.68 18.14
N MET A 268 13.04 18.54 16.81
CA MET A 268 13.86 19.37 15.91
C MET A 268 13.45 20.84 15.98
N SER A 269 12.16 21.14 15.91
CA SER A 269 11.62 22.51 16.00
C SER A 269 11.96 23.20 17.33
N CYS A 270 12.06 22.45 18.43
CA CYS A 270 12.46 22.97 19.73
C CYS A 270 13.96 23.31 19.79
N ARG A 271 14.83 22.50 19.16
CA ARG A 271 16.29 22.75 19.13
C ARG A 271 16.63 23.99 18.33
N SER A 272 16.07 24.17 17.13
CA SER A 272 16.31 25.35 16.32
C SER A 272 15.91 26.65 17.03
N ARG A 273 14.79 26.64 17.79
CA ARG A 273 14.37 27.79 18.60
C ARG A 273 15.29 28.08 19.80
N SER A 274 15.89 27.05 20.40
CA SER A 274 16.83 27.24 21.53
C SER A 274 18.19 27.77 21.03
N GLU A 275 18.67 27.32 19.89
CA GLU A 275 19.92 27.79 19.25
C GLU A 275 19.78 29.21 18.75
N ALA A 276 18.64 29.60 18.16
CA ALA A 276 18.34 30.95 17.74
C ALA A 276 18.29 31.95 18.92
N ARG A 277 17.86 31.49 20.11
CA ARG A 277 17.84 32.31 21.33
C ARG A 277 19.19 32.45 22.02
N SER A 278 20.14 31.56 21.75
CA SER A 278 21.49 31.57 22.33
C SER A 278 22.54 32.33 21.50
N GLN A 279 22.19 32.79 20.30
CA GLN A 279 23.07 33.68 19.53
C GLN A 279 22.97 35.11 20.09
N PRO A 280 24.09 35.74 20.55
CA PRO A 280 24.08 37.13 20.97
C PRO A 280 23.79 38.03 19.77
N PRO A 281 23.10 39.18 19.97
CA PRO A 281 22.81 40.10 18.88
C PRO A 281 24.11 40.54 18.23
N SER A 282 24.20 40.43 16.91
CA SER A 282 25.34 40.91 16.14
C SER A 282 25.53 42.41 16.39
N GLU A 283 26.65 42.77 17.03
CA GLU A 283 27.05 44.17 17.21
C GLU A 283 27.23 44.82 15.81
N THR A 284 26.27 45.63 15.46
CA THR A 284 26.39 46.54 14.32
C THR A 284 27.41 47.62 14.68
N ARG A 285 28.68 47.40 14.30
CA ARG A 285 29.69 48.48 14.38
C ARG A 285 29.24 49.62 13.47
N ALA A 286 28.67 50.65 14.08
CA ALA A 286 28.54 51.95 13.46
C ALA A 286 29.95 52.50 13.24
N LYS A 287 30.39 52.59 11.99
CA LYS A 287 31.54 53.42 11.60
C LYS A 287 31.05 54.87 11.61
N ALA A 288 31.46 55.61 12.60
CA ALA A 288 31.45 57.09 12.55
C ALA A 288 32.53 57.53 11.58
N ALA A 289 32.16 58.36 10.62
CA ALA A 289 33.06 59.19 9.79
C ALA A 289 33.26 60.50 10.48
#